data_2a972a3abc23dff4c733e6d95346a508
#
_entry.id   2a972a3abc23dff4c733e6d95346a508
#
_cell.length_a   1.000
_cell.length_b   1.000
_cell.length_c   1.000
_cell.angle_alpha   90.00
_cell.angle_beta   90.00
_cell.angle_gamma   90.00
#
_symmetry.space_group_name_H-M   'P 1'
#
loop_
_entity.id
_entity.type
_entity.pdbx_description
1 polymer ?
#
loop_
_entity_poly.entity_id
_entity_poly.type
_entity_poly.pdbx_seq_one_letter_code
_entity_poly.pdbx_strand_id
1 'polypeptide(L)'
;MKNKIRPYYFFLIFFISCIKEELPVPVHVAGDIIVEQVEMGADYNTQIFYNLETTSIVSENLETDWEIAFDCSNTGSNVILNSSIVCSAFNTYNSNFDSIYQIPSSGWDYDDSEGDLDSTAITIDSNNYVYIINLGTSVSGGGIQRSYKKIIINEINNQQYQIRSAFLNGSMDTTITITKDTEVNFLAFSLTTNKVISIFPNKNSWDLMFTAYTHMFNEYTPPLPYRVSGVLINRNNTIVAEDTTYNFAEINYDLIQNSSILNYSSEINVIGYDWKNYSGTFTIKDNLNYIIRTNSGLYFKLRFIDFYNDDGIKGCPKFEFQKL
;
A
#
# COMPACT_ATOMS: atom_id res chain seq x y z
N MET A 1 -83.23 45.30 -19.77
CA MET A 1 -82.24 44.43 -19.15
C MET A 1 -81.11 44.23 -20.16
N LYS A 2 -79.94 44.84 -19.93
CA LYS A 2 -78.80 44.75 -20.84
C LYS A 2 -77.80 43.76 -20.22
N ASN A 3 -77.63 42.59 -20.83
CA ASN A 3 -76.65 41.61 -20.44
C ASN A 3 -75.27 42.08 -20.92
N LYS A 4 -74.34 42.30 -19.98
CA LYS A 4 -72.93 42.54 -20.27
C LYS A 4 -72.21 41.21 -20.34
N ILE A 5 -71.70 40.83 -21.52
CA ILE A 5 -70.82 39.71 -21.73
C ILE A 5 -69.38 40.20 -21.37
N ARG A 6 -68.75 39.55 -20.37
CA ARG A 6 -67.33 39.79 -20.02
C ARG A 6 -66.47 38.86 -20.88
N PRO A 7 -65.40 39.35 -21.58
CA PRO A 7 -64.48 38.48 -22.28
C PRO A 7 -63.53 37.83 -21.28
N TYR A 8 -63.43 36.52 -21.30
CA TYR A 8 -62.37 35.74 -20.62
C TYR A 8 -61.16 35.75 -21.52
N TYR A 9 -60.06 36.37 -21.10
CA TYR A 9 -58.75 36.23 -21.72
C TYR A 9 -58.12 34.95 -21.26
N PHE A 10 -57.95 33.96 -22.18
CA PHE A 10 -57.24 32.72 -21.97
C PHE A 10 -55.78 33.01 -22.22
N PHE A 11 -54.97 33.05 -21.14
CA PHE A 11 -53.51 33.26 -21.21
C PHE A 11 -52.84 31.92 -21.51
N LEU A 12 -52.42 31.70 -22.76
CA LEU A 12 -51.67 30.53 -23.18
C LEU A 12 -50.20 30.72 -22.76
N ILE A 13 -49.78 30.03 -21.69
CA ILE A 13 -48.39 29.99 -21.26
C ILE A 13 -47.66 28.95 -22.10
N PHE A 14 -46.82 29.41 -23.04
CA PHE A 14 -45.87 28.58 -23.75
C PHE A 14 -44.67 28.25 -22.84
N PHE A 15 -44.57 27.04 -22.36
CA PHE A 15 -43.35 26.53 -21.76
C PHE A 15 -42.36 26.27 -22.88
N ILE A 16 -41.40 27.19 -23.08
CA ILE A 16 -40.22 26.94 -23.89
C ILE A 16 -39.29 26.07 -23.02
N SER A 17 -39.39 24.75 -23.16
CA SER A 17 -38.40 23.83 -22.62
C SER A 17 -37.13 23.99 -23.47
N CYS A 18 -36.13 24.68 -22.92
CA CYS A 18 -34.77 24.61 -23.46
C CYS A 18 -34.28 23.17 -23.23
N ILE A 19 -34.46 22.30 -24.18
CA ILE A 19 -33.71 21.06 -24.25
C ILE A 19 -32.28 21.51 -24.59
N LYS A 20 -31.37 21.47 -23.60
CA LYS A 20 -29.95 21.52 -23.91
C LYS A 20 -29.65 20.32 -24.79
N GLU A 21 -29.14 20.56 -25.99
CA GLU A 21 -28.55 19.49 -26.79
C GLU A 21 -27.49 18.79 -25.94
N GLU A 22 -27.67 17.51 -25.71
CA GLU A 22 -26.63 16.69 -25.11
C GLU A 22 -25.49 16.66 -26.12
N LEU A 23 -24.36 17.25 -25.74
CA LEU A 23 -23.14 17.13 -26.51
C LEU A 23 -22.74 15.65 -26.48
N PRO A 24 -22.36 15.06 -27.65
CA PRO A 24 -21.88 13.68 -27.67
C PRO A 24 -20.69 13.55 -26.71
N VAL A 25 -20.76 12.55 -25.84
CA VAL A 25 -19.61 12.21 -24.98
C VAL A 25 -18.44 11.86 -25.90
N PRO A 26 -17.26 12.52 -25.77
CA PRO A 26 -16.11 12.17 -26.58
C PRO A 26 -15.81 10.67 -26.47
N VAL A 27 -15.51 10.02 -27.59
CA VAL A 27 -15.08 8.62 -27.58
C VAL A 27 -13.81 8.53 -26.72
N HIS A 28 -13.81 7.61 -25.75
CA HIS A 28 -12.64 7.37 -24.93
C HIS A 28 -11.51 6.82 -25.79
N VAL A 29 -10.33 7.43 -25.71
CA VAL A 29 -9.15 7.00 -26.46
C VAL A 29 -8.16 6.41 -25.48
N ALA A 30 -7.86 5.12 -25.64
CA ALA A 30 -6.83 4.46 -24.85
C ALA A 30 -5.45 5.05 -25.15
N GLY A 31 -4.58 5.05 -24.15
CA GLY A 31 -3.17 5.39 -24.32
C GLY A 31 -2.41 4.31 -25.12
N ASP A 32 -1.11 4.54 -25.31
CA ASP A 32 -0.21 3.52 -25.86
C ASP A 32 0.07 2.42 -24.83
N ILE A 33 0.43 1.22 -25.29
CA ILE A 33 0.98 0.17 -24.45
C ILE A 33 2.42 0.54 -24.13
N ILE A 34 2.72 0.60 -22.82
CA ILE A 34 4.05 0.92 -22.29
C ILE A 34 4.61 -0.33 -21.66
N VAL A 35 5.90 -0.59 -21.90
CA VAL A 35 6.65 -1.70 -21.28
C VAL A 35 7.73 -1.09 -20.40
N GLU A 36 7.72 -1.46 -19.12
CA GLU A 36 8.65 -0.98 -18.12
C GLU A 36 9.29 -2.14 -17.34
N GLN A 37 10.44 -1.86 -16.76
CA GLN A 37 11.12 -2.76 -15.85
C GLN A 37 11.67 -1.98 -14.67
N VAL A 38 11.52 -2.53 -13.46
CA VAL A 38 12.09 -1.96 -12.24
C VAL A 38 13.09 -2.95 -11.64
N GLU A 39 14.11 -2.45 -10.94
CA GLU A 39 15.18 -3.27 -10.38
C GLU A 39 15.19 -3.22 -8.86
N MET A 40 14.57 -4.22 -8.23
CA MET A 40 14.57 -4.38 -6.77
C MET A 40 15.88 -4.96 -6.23
N GLY A 41 16.80 -5.38 -7.13
CA GLY A 41 17.98 -6.14 -6.79
C GLY A 41 17.72 -7.65 -6.62
N ALA A 42 18.77 -8.46 -6.76
CA ALA A 42 18.68 -9.93 -6.68
C ALA A 42 18.14 -10.45 -5.35
N ASP A 43 18.31 -9.71 -4.28
CA ASP A 43 17.85 -9.99 -2.92
C ASP A 43 16.54 -9.26 -2.56
N TYR A 44 15.96 -8.51 -3.53
CA TYR A 44 14.73 -7.72 -3.36
C TYR A 44 14.85 -6.69 -2.23
N ASN A 45 16.00 -6.07 -2.08
CA ASN A 45 16.32 -5.17 -0.98
C ASN A 45 16.01 -3.69 -1.25
N THR A 46 15.58 -3.37 -2.47
CA THR A 46 15.12 -2.02 -2.84
C THR A 46 13.61 -2.00 -2.92
N GLN A 47 13.00 -1.03 -2.24
CA GLN A 47 11.58 -0.68 -2.34
C GLN A 47 11.44 0.45 -3.35
N ILE A 48 10.53 0.30 -4.33
CA ILE A 48 10.39 1.23 -5.45
C ILE A 48 8.95 1.68 -5.54
N PHE A 49 8.72 2.99 -5.43
CA PHE A 49 7.40 3.61 -5.62
C PHE A 49 7.26 4.07 -7.07
N TYR A 50 6.20 3.64 -7.73
CA TYR A 50 5.96 3.85 -9.15
C TYR A 50 4.63 4.54 -9.41
N ASN A 51 4.61 5.45 -10.38
CA ASN A 51 3.40 6.14 -10.84
C ASN A 51 3.08 5.70 -12.28
N LEU A 52 1.88 5.15 -12.48
CA LEU A 52 1.42 4.67 -13.79
C LEU A 52 1.09 5.80 -14.75
N GLU A 53 0.59 6.93 -14.26
CA GLU A 53 0.19 8.06 -15.11
C GLU A 53 1.41 8.78 -15.70
N THR A 54 2.44 8.99 -14.88
CA THR A 54 3.68 9.65 -15.31
C THR A 54 4.73 8.68 -15.83
N THR A 55 4.47 7.38 -15.76
CA THR A 55 5.39 6.32 -16.21
C THR A 55 6.78 6.50 -15.60
N SER A 56 6.84 6.60 -14.26
CA SER A 56 8.09 6.92 -13.60
C SER A 56 8.22 6.36 -12.20
N ILE A 57 9.45 6.07 -11.80
CA ILE A 57 9.83 5.84 -10.41
C ILE A 57 9.74 7.18 -9.68
N VAL A 58 8.94 7.23 -8.60
CA VAL A 58 8.74 8.43 -7.77
C VAL A 58 9.80 8.52 -6.68
N SER A 59 10.09 7.40 -6.04
CA SER A 59 11.17 7.28 -5.07
C SER A 59 11.59 5.83 -4.90
N GLU A 60 12.79 5.63 -4.36
CA GLU A 60 13.32 4.34 -3.99
C GLU A 60 14.12 4.44 -2.69
N ASN A 61 14.16 3.35 -1.94
CA ASN A 61 14.92 3.24 -0.69
C ASN A 61 15.35 1.79 -0.43
N LEU A 62 16.32 1.62 0.47
CA LEU A 62 16.61 0.29 0.98
C LEU A 62 15.56 -0.16 1.98
N GLU A 63 15.20 -1.43 1.93
CA GLU A 63 14.22 -2.02 2.87
C GLU A 63 14.64 -1.86 4.34
N THR A 64 15.94 -1.74 4.61
CA THR A 64 16.51 -1.63 5.96
C THR A 64 16.57 -0.20 6.51
N ASP A 65 16.10 0.80 5.76
CA ASP A 65 16.19 2.20 6.17
C ASP A 65 15.22 2.56 7.31
N TRP A 66 14.19 1.74 7.52
CA TRP A 66 13.16 1.96 8.52
C TRP A 66 12.66 0.64 9.13
N GLU A 67 12.01 0.70 10.29
CA GLU A 67 11.44 -0.47 10.96
C GLU A 67 9.95 -0.33 11.28
N ILE A 68 9.49 0.88 11.59
CA ILE A 68 8.07 1.15 11.87
C ILE A 68 7.64 2.42 11.15
N ALA A 69 6.33 2.57 10.93
CA ALA A 69 5.82 3.82 10.38
C ALA A 69 4.50 4.23 11.06
N PHE A 70 4.28 5.53 11.18
CA PHE A 70 3.18 6.15 11.88
C PHE A 70 2.13 6.66 10.89
N ASP A 71 0.88 6.34 11.12
CA ASP A 71 -0.26 6.81 10.34
C ASP A 71 -0.36 8.35 10.37
N CYS A 72 -0.44 8.93 9.18
CA CYS A 72 -0.53 10.38 8.99
C CYS A 72 -1.94 10.87 8.64
N SER A 73 -2.95 10.00 8.66
CA SER A 73 -4.33 10.43 8.48
C SER A 73 -4.79 11.30 9.67
N ASN A 74 -5.81 12.13 9.43
CA ASN A 74 -6.31 13.08 10.45
C ASN A 74 -6.92 12.39 11.68
N THR A 75 -7.40 11.17 11.54
CA THR A 75 -8.14 10.44 12.58
C THR A 75 -7.50 9.11 12.97
N GLY A 76 -6.57 8.60 12.16
CA GLY A 76 -5.90 7.33 12.43
C GLY A 76 -4.75 7.51 13.43
N SER A 77 -4.50 6.46 14.21
CA SER A 77 -3.39 6.38 15.19
C SER A 77 -2.63 5.07 15.06
N ASN A 78 -2.64 4.47 13.86
CA ASN A 78 -2.03 3.17 13.63
C ASN A 78 -0.51 3.28 13.50
N VAL A 79 0.17 2.22 13.89
CA VAL A 79 1.61 2.03 13.68
C VAL A 79 1.79 0.72 12.94
N ILE A 80 2.46 0.80 11.80
CA ILE A 80 2.76 -0.38 10.98
C ILE A 80 4.23 -0.78 11.12
N LEU A 81 4.46 -2.08 11.00
CA LEU A 81 5.80 -2.67 10.93
C LEU A 81 6.32 -2.67 9.48
N ASN A 82 7.63 -2.62 9.33
CA ASN A 82 8.24 -2.86 8.03
C ASN A 82 8.20 -4.36 7.70
N SER A 83 7.21 -4.76 6.93
CA SER A 83 7.01 -6.16 6.53
C SER A 83 8.08 -6.67 5.57
N SER A 84 8.83 -5.79 4.86
CA SER A 84 9.84 -6.21 3.89
C SER A 84 11.05 -6.89 4.51
N ILE A 85 11.35 -6.59 5.78
CA ILE A 85 12.44 -7.19 6.56
C ILE A 85 11.94 -8.17 7.63
N VAL A 86 10.66 -8.59 7.56
CA VAL A 86 10.04 -9.49 8.54
C VAL A 86 10.09 -8.91 9.95
N CYS A 87 9.86 -7.60 10.08
CA CYS A 87 9.76 -6.92 11.36
C CYS A 87 8.57 -7.50 12.15
N SER A 88 8.72 -7.66 13.47
CA SER A 88 7.66 -8.18 14.32
C SER A 88 7.67 -7.50 15.69
N ALA A 89 6.52 -7.51 16.35
CA ALA A 89 6.34 -6.90 17.65
C ALA A 89 5.92 -7.94 18.71
N PHE A 90 6.29 -7.72 19.93
CA PHE A 90 5.83 -8.49 21.09
C PHE A 90 5.28 -7.52 22.13
N ASN A 91 4.00 -7.64 22.47
CA ASN A 91 3.42 -6.88 23.57
C ASN A 91 3.83 -7.51 24.90
N THR A 92 4.52 -6.75 25.74
CA THR A 92 4.96 -7.25 27.06
C THR A 92 3.85 -7.24 28.12
N TYR A 93 2.71 -6.59 27.82
CA TYR A 93 1.64 -6.30 28.79
C TYR A 93 2.14 -5.64 30.07
N ASN A 94 3.24 -4.89 29.96
CA ASN A 94 3.88 -4.19 31.07
C ASN A 94 4.21 -2.77 30.64
N SER A 95 3.83 -1.78 31.42
CA SER A 95 4.09 -0.36 31.17
C SER A 95 5.40 0.15 31.78
N ASN A 96 6.10 -0.69 32.55
CA ASN A 96 7.39 -0.30 33.13
C ASN A 96 8.53 -0.55 32.12
N PHE A 97 8.90 0.50 31.39
CA PHE A 97 9.93 0.46 30.34
C PHE A 97 11.27 -0.09 30.83
N ASP A 98 11.67 0.29 32.03
CA ASP A 98 13.00 -0.04 32.57
C ASP A 98 13.09 -1.50 33.07
N SER A 99 11.94 -2.17 33.28
CA SER A 99 11.89 -3.57 33.69
C SER A 99 12.01 -4.56 32.51
N ILE A 100 11.96 -4.07 31.27
CA ILE A 100 12.01 -4.92 30.08
C ILE A 100 13.46 -5.05 29.59
N TYR A 101 14.02 -6.27 29.67
CA TYR A 101 15.41 -6.54 29.30
C TYR A 101 15.63 -7.93 28.65
N GLN A 102 14.58 -8.75 28.48
CA GLN A 102 14.68 -10.09 27.92
C GLN A 102 13.97 -10.18 26.57
N ILE A 103 14.56 -10.94 25.66
CA ILE A 103 13.95 -11.26 24.35
C ILE A 103 12.96 -12.40 24.56
N PRO A 104 11.69 -12.26 24.15
CA PRO A 104 10.72 -13.36 24.20
C PRO A 104 11.10 -14.48 23.23
N SER A 105 10.86 -15.73 23.64
CA SER A 105 11.16 -16.90 22.83
C SER A 105 10.08 -17.21 21.79
N SER A 106 8.88 -16.66 21.94
CA SER A 106 7.72 -16.87 21.06
C SER A 106 6.67 -15.80 21.30
N GLY A 107 5.56 -15.82 20.54
CA GLY A 107 4.45 -14.87 20.69
C GLY A 107 4.72 -13.56 19.95
N TRP A 108 5.46 -13.60 18.88
CA TRP A 108 5.68 -12.46 18.00
C TRP A 108 4.46 -12.25 17.09
N ASP A 109 4.00 -11.02 17.03
CA ASP A 109 2.89 -10.59 16.20
C ASP A 109 3.42 -9.83 14.96
N TYR A 110 2.67 -9.93 13.87
CA TYR A 110 2.93 -9.31 12.57
C TYR A 110 1.71 -8.52 12.15
N ASP A 111 1.91 -7.50 11.33
CA ASP A 111 0.79 -6.81 10.70
C ASP A 111 0.09 -7.75 9.71
N ASP A 112 -1.20 -7.53 9.51
CA ASP A 112 -1.95 -8.21 8.48
C ASP A 112 -1.38 -7.92 7.09
N SER A 113 -1.18 -8.97 6.28
CA SER A 113 -0.56 -8.85 4.95
C SER A 113 -1.45 -8.18 3.90
N GLU A 114 -2.77 -8.16 4.11
CA GLU A 114 -3.74 -7.45 3.28
C GLU A 114 -3.77 -5.95 3.61
N GLY A 115 -3.18 -5.61 4.75
CA GLY A 115 -3.00 -4.25 5.20
C GLY A 115 -4.17 -3.69 5.99
N ASP A 116 -4.95 -4.52 6.63
CA ASP A 116 -5.97 -4.07 7.56
C ASP A 116 -5.32 -3.33 8.73
N LEU A 117 -5.67 -2.05 8.90
CA LEU A 117 -5.13 -1.21 9.97
C LEU A 117 -5.74 -1.53 11.34
N ASP A 118 -6.85 -2.24 11.39
CA ASP A 118 -7.43 -2.73 12.65
C ASP A 118 -6.73 -4.01 13.13
N SER A 119 -5.84 -4.58 12.31
CA SER A 119 -5.09 -5.81 12.56
C SER A 119 -3.56 -5.59 12.55
N THR A 120 -3.10 -4.45 13.09
CA THR A 120 -1.67 -4.16 13.26
C THR A 120 -1.11 -4.81 14.53
N ALA A 121 0.15 -5.23 14.50
CA ALA A 121 0.85 -5.85 15.63
C ALA A 121 1.07 -4.88 16.82
N ILE A 122 1.04 -3.58 16.58
CA ILE A 122 1.20 -2.55 17.59
C ILE A 122 -0.11 -1.79 17.74
N THR A 123 -0.68 -1.82 18.95
CA THR A 123 -1.86 -1.04 19.31
C THR A 123 -1.46 0.08 20.27
N ILE A 124 -1.85 1.31 19.97
CA ILE A 124 -1.71 2.44 20.89
C ILE A 124 -2.98 2.48 21.75
N ASP A 125 -2.83 2.26 23.05
CA ASP A 125 -3.93 2.30 24.00
C ASP A 125 -3.53 3.05 25.29
N SER A 126 -4.48 3.25 26.18
CA SER A 126 -4.27 3.95 27.47
C SER A 126 -3.38 3.20 28.45
N ASN A 127 -3.06 1.93 28.20
CA ASN A 127 -2.22 1.13 29.11
C ASN A 127 -0.74 1.46 28.90
N ASN A 128 -0.38 2.02 27.75
CA ASN A 128 1.00 2.39 27.39
C ASN A 128 1.96 1.21 27.59
N TYR A 129 1.60 0.04 27.07
CA TYR A 129 2.45 -1.13 27.18
C TYR A 129 3.75 -0.98 26.41
N VAL A 130 4.80 -1.54 26.96
CA VAL A 130 6.09 -1.67 26.27
C VAL A 130 5.98 -2.75 25.21
N TYR A 131 6.39 -2.45 24.01
CA TYR A 131 6.59 -3.44 22.97
C TYR A 131 8.08 -3.74 22.80
N ILE A 132 8.41 -4.99 22.54
CA ILE A 132 9.72 -5.37 22.02
C ILE A 132 9.58 -5.54 20.51
N ILE A 133 10.39 -4.83 19.77
CA ILE A 133 10.43 -4.90 18.30
C ILE A 133 11.65 -5.72 17.89
N ASN A 134 11.38 -6.79 17.16
CA ASN A 134 12.36 -7.50 16.37
C ASN A 134 12.60 -6.68 15.10
N LEU A 135 13.79 -6.14 14.92
CA LEU A 135 14.13 -5.29 13.77
C LEU A 135 14.27 -6.07 12.46
N GLY A 136 13.86 -7.33 12.46
CA GLY A 136 13.84 -8.18 11.28
C GLY A 136 15.20 -8.66 10.82
N THR A 137 15.30 -9.02 9.54
CA THR A 137 16.51 -9.57 8.93
C THR A 137 16.98 -8.69 7.78
N SER A 138 18.29 -8.52 7.65
CA SER A 138 18.91 -7.95 6.45
C SER A 138 19.20 -9.08 5.47
N VAL A 139 18.60 -9.06 4.29
CA VAL A 139 18.80 -10.12 3.28
C VAL A 139 20.11 -9.90 2.50
N SER A 140 20.54 -8.68 2.31
CA SER A 140 21.88 -8.38 1.80
C SER A 140 22.94 -8.88 2.79
N GLY A 141 23.40 -10.12 2.58
CA GLY A 141 24.35 -10.79 3.47
C GLY A 141 23.85 -12.11 4.08
N GLY A 142 22.78 -12.71 3.52
CA GLY A 142 22.36 -14.06 3.89
C GLY A 142 21.41 -14.16 5.08
N GLY A 143 20.53 -13.16 5.27
CA GLY A 143 19.48 -13.24 6.30
C GLY A 143 19.99 -13.03 7.72
N ILE A 144 20.88 -12.08 7.92
CA ILE A 144 21.40 -11.76 9.24
C ILE A 144 20.30 -11.09 10.07
N GLN A 145 20.00 -11.72 11.23
CA GLN A 145 19.11 -11.14 12.23
C GLN A 145 19.68 -9.78 12.67
N ARG A 146 18.84 -8.75 12.62
CA ARG A 146 19.19 -7.40 13.12
C ARG A 146 19.11 -7.39 14.64
N SER A 147 18.76 -6.40 15.28
CA SER A 147 18.71 -6.32 16.75
C SER A 147 17.26 -6.30 17.27
N TYR A 148 17.12 -6.08 18.56
CA TYR A 148 15.84 -5.86 19.23
C TYR A 148 15.84 -4.52 19.94
N LYS A 149 14.72 -3.82 19.88
CA LYS A 149 14.48 -2.57 20.62
C LYS A 149 13.24 -2.74 21.48
N LYS A 150 13.21 -2.04 22.61
CA LYS A 150 11.97 -1.83 23.36
C LYS A 150 11.47 -0.41 23.08
N ILE A 151 10.15 -0.29 22.92
CA ILE A 151 9.48 0.98 22.64
C ILE A 151 8.23 1.16 23.48
N ILE A 152 7.88 2.41 23.76
CA ILE A 152 6.53 2.86 24.15
C ILE A 152 6.11 3.93 23.16
N ILE A 153 4.89 3.85 22.68
CA ILE A 153 4.30 4.84 21.78
C ILE A 153 3.04 5.41 22.43
N ASN A 154 2.95 6.74 22.44
CA ASN A 154 1.77 7.47 22.87
C ASN A 154 1.31 8.40 21.76
N GLU A 155 0.01 8.50 21.54
CA GLU A 155 -0.59 9.60 20.80
C GLU A 155 -0.74 10.79 21.74
N ILE A 156 0.01 11.88 21.51
CA ILE A 156 -0.10 13.09 22.32
C ILE A 156 -1.41 13.83 21.99
N ASN A 157 -1.73 13.87 20.71
CA ASN A 157 -2.95 14.44 20.13
C ASN A 157 -3.08 13.95 18.70
N ASN A 158 -4.18 14.31 18.01
CA ASN A 158 -4.45 13.88 16.64
C ASN A 158 -3.37 14.24 15.61
N GLN A 159 -2.39 15.07 15.97
CA GLN A 159 -1.31 15.54 15.09
C GLN A 159 0.07 15.04 15.49
N GLN A 160 0.20 14.40 16.65
CA GLN A 160 1.52 14.08 17.20
C GLN A 160 1.56 12.76 17.94
N TYR A 161 2.59 11.99 17.66
CA TYR A 161 3.01 10.84 18.46
C TYR A 161 4.23 11.16 19.28
N GLN A 162 4.42 10.42 20.37
CA GLN A 162 5.66 10.36 21.12
C GLN A 162 6.12 8.91 21.18
N ILE A 163 7.37 8.67 20.85
CA ILE A 163 8.01 7.36 20.98
C ILE A 163 9.20 7.46 21.92
N ARG A 164 9.27 6.58 22.94
CA ARG A 164 10.49 6.28 23.69
C ARG A 164 11.05 4.95 23.18
N SER A 165 12.31 4.90 22.85
CA SER A 165 12.99 3.75 22.26
C SER A 165 14.35 3.54 22.91
N ALA A 166 14.71 2.29 23.22
CA ALA A 166 16.02 1.89 23.72
C ALA A 166 16.36 0.47 23.28
N PHE A 167 17.64 0.09 23.33
CA PHE A 167 17.99 -1.33 23.35
C PHE A 167 17.52 -1.98 24.66
N LEU A 168 17.39 -3.32 24.68
CA LEU A 168 16.92 -4.04 25.86
C LEU A 168 17.82 -3.83 27.10
N ASN A 169 19.10 -3.58 26.88
CA ASN A 169 20.05 -3.24 27.95
C ASN A 169 19.95 -1.79 28.43
N GLY A 170 19.00 -1.00 27.90
CA GLY A 170 18.79 0.40 28.26
C GLY A 170 19.68 1.40 27.51
N SER A 171 20.60 0.95 26.66
CA SER A 171 21.43 1.88 25.87
C SER A 171 20.63 2.55 24.75
N MET A 172 21.07 3.73 24.31
CA MET A 172 20.42 4.59 23.30
C MET A 172 18.96 4.93 23.66
N ASP A 173 18.65 5.09 24.93
CA ASP A 173 17.32 5.53 25.40
C ASP A 173 17.04 6.95 24.92
N THR A 174 16.00 7.12 24.19
CA THR A 174 15.63 8.39 23.55
C THR A 174 14.12 8.52 23.47
N THR A 175 13.62 9.73 23.73
CA THR A 175 12.21 10.09 23.51
C THR A 175 12.11 11.13 22.41
N ILE A 176 11.26 10.87 21.44
CA ILE A 176 11.10 11.71 20.24
C ILE A 176 9.62 11.99 20.03
N THR A 177 9.31 13.25 19.70
CA THR A 177 7.98 13.65 19.23
C THR A 177 7.97 13.66 17.72
N ILE A 178 6.96 13.01 17.12
CA ILE A 178 6.74 12.89 15.68
C ILE A 178 5.48 13.67 15.36
N THR A 179 5.59 14.66 14.47
CA THR A 179 4.43 15.41 13.97
C THR A 179 3.98 14.78 12.65
N LYS A 180 2.68 14.50 12.52
CA LYS A 180 2.08 13.94 11.32
C LYS A 180 2.26 14.88 10.12
N ASP A 181 2.53 14.29 8.97
CA ASP A 181 2.51 14.96 7.67
C ASP A 181 1.34 14.39 6.85
N THR A 182 0.27 15.14 6.71
CA THR A 182 -0.94 14.69 6.01
C THR A 182 -0.78 14.52 4.51
N GLU A 183 0.36 14.92 3.95
CA GLU A 183 0.67 14.73 2.53
C GLU A 183 1.14 13.30 2.21
N VAL A 184 1.52 12.52 3.22
CA VAL A 184 1.92 11.11 3.08
C VAL A 184 0.93 10.18 3.79
N ASN A 185 0.91 8.88 3.43
CA ASN A 185 0.11 7.92 4.17
C ASN A 185 0.72 7.61 5.54
N PHE A 186 2.03 7.46 5.59
CA PHE A 186 2.79 7.13 6.79
C PHE A 186 4.10 7.91 6.86
N LEU A 187 4.56 8.17 8.08
CA LEU A 187 5.93 8.62 8.34
C LEU A 187 6.77 7.44 8.82
N ALA A 188 7.76 7.06 8.02
CA ALA A 188 8.71 6.02 8.40
C ALA A 188 9.64 6.48 9.53
N PHE A 189 9.96 5.56 10.43
CA PHE A 189 10.85 5.81 11.54
C PHE A 189 11.89 4.70 11.64
N SER A 190 13.16 5.09 11.68
CA SER A 190 14.26 4.18 11.93
C SER A 190 14.50 4.03 13.41
N LEU A 191 14.20 2.86 13.96
CA LEU A 191 14.57 2.50 15.32
C LEU A 191 16.08 2.33 15.49
N THR A 192 16.79 2.03 14.39
CA THR A 192 18.25 1.93 14.39
C THR A 192 18.92 3.27 14.63
N THR A 193 18.42 4.35 14.00
CA THR A 193 18.98 5.71 14.13
C THR A 193 18.19 6.62 15.03
N ASN A 194 17.00 6.20 15.48
CA ASN A 194 16.01 7.00 16.23
C ASN A 194 15.63 8.29 15.47
N LYS A 195 15.27 8.17 14.19
CA LYS A 195 14.91 9.32 13.35
C LYS A 195 13.72 9.00 12.44
N VAL A 196 12.94 10.03 12.15
CA VAL A 196 11.99 10.02 11.04
C VAL A 196 12.78 10.01 9.74
N ILE A 197 12.39 9.13 8.82
CA ILE A 197 13.02 8.96 7.49
C ILE A 197 11.96 9.28 6.44
N SER A 198 12.31 10.14 5.47
CA SER A 198 11.43 10.49 4.35
C SER A 198 11.54 9.41 3.27
N ILE A 199 10.69 8.39 3.36
CA ILE A 199 10.62 7.25 2.43
C ILE A 199 9.35 7.31 1.61
N PHE A 200 8.19 7.40 2.29
CA PHE A 200 6.91 7.43 1.61
C PHE A 200 6.73 8.74 0.84
N PRO A 201 6.51 8.67 -0.50
CA PRO A 201 6.23 9.87 -1.28
C PRO A 201 4.87 10.48 -0.93
N ASN A 202 4.58 11.67 -1.49
CA ASN A 202 3.22 12.25 -1.41
C ASN A 202 2.19 11.18 -1.82
N LYS A 203 1.16 11.00 -0.99
CA LYS A 203 0.15 9.95 -1.16
C LYS A 203 -0.62 9.98 -2.48
N ASN A 204 -0.58 11.11 -3.20
CA ASN A 204 -1.22 11.26 -4.50
C ASN A 204 -0.26 11.08 -5.69
N SER A 205 1.03 10.80 -5.42
CA SER A 205 2.06 10.78 -6.46
C SER A 205 2.51 9.40 -6.90
N TRP A 206 1.95 8.32 -6.35
CA TRP A 206 2.34 6.96 -6.67
C TRP A 206 1.13 6.01 -6.63
N ASP A 207 1.23 4.89 -7.33
CA ASP A 207 0.17 3.89 -7.43
C ASP A 207 0.62 2.52 -6.94
N LEU A 208 1.83 2.12 -7.25
CA LEU A 208 2.41 0.80 -6.99
C LEU A 208 3.70 0.91 -6.19
N MET A 209 3.93 -0.03 -5.27
CA MET A 209 5.20 -0.20 -4.58
C MET A 209 5.74 -1.60 -4.85
N PHE A 210 6.82 -1.70 -5.60
CA PHE A 210 7.57 -2.95 -5.79
C PHE A 210 8.45 -3.17 -4.58
N THR A 211 8.24 -4.27 -3.86
CA THR A 211 8.90 -4.52 -2.59
C THR A 211 8.88 -6.00 -2.24
N ALA A 212 9.73 -6.41 -1.31
CA ALA A 212 9.43 -7.61 -0.53
C ALA A 212 8.43 -7.25 0.58
N TYR A 213 7.68 -8.23 1.05
CA TYR A 213 6.82 -8.08 2.22
C TYR A 213 6.58 -9.44 2.90
N THR A 214 6.13 -9.40 4.15
CA THR A 214 5.77 -10.60 4.91
C THR A 214 4.36 -11.01 4.56
N HIS A 215 4.21 -12.20 3.98
CA HIS A 215 2.91 -12.86 3.79
C HIS A 215 2.70 -13.88 4.91
N MET A 216 1.50 -13.92 5.47
CA MET A 216 1.13 -14.87 6.53
C MET A 216 0.44 -16.09 5.91
N PHE A 217 1.12 -17.23 5.91
CA PHE A 217 0.52 -18.51 5.50
C PHE A 217 -0.32 -19.09 6.64
N ASN A 218 -1.62 -18.78 6.60
CA ASN A 218 -2.57 -19.15 7.66
C ASN A 218 -2.96 -20.65 7.65
N GLU A 219 -2.59 -21.40 6.61
CA GLU A 219 -2.78 -22.85 6.54
C GLU A 219 -1.83 -23.64 7.47
N TYR A 220 -0.79 -23.00 7.99
CA TYR A 220 0.11 -23.58 8.99
C TYR A 220 -0.38 -23.28 10.42
N THR A 221 0.05 -24.11 11.37
CA THR A 221 -0.24 -23.91 12.79
C THR A 221 1.06 -24.02 13.61
N PRO A 222 1.54 -22.91 14.21
CA PRO A 222 1.02 -21.54 14.08
C PRO A 222 1.17 -20.99 12.65
N PRO A 223 0.46 -19.92 12.29
CA PRO A 223 0.63 -19.24 11.00
C PRO A 223 2.11 -18.92 10.73
N LEU A 224 2.54 -19.12 9.49
CA LEU A 224 3.93 -18.98 9.09
C LEU A 224 4.17 -17.62 8.41
N PRO A 225 4.90 -16.69 9.03
CA PRO A 225 5.35 -15.48 8.36
C PRO A 225 6.44 -15.84 7.34
N TYR A 226 6.25 -15.44 6.10
CA TYR A 226 7.22 -15.71 5.03
C TYR A 226 7.44 -14.48 4.16
N ARG A 227 8.71 -14.14 3.94
CA ARG A 227 9.08 -13.01 3.10
C ARG A 227 8.94 -13.38 1.62
N VAL A 228 8.08 -12.66 0.90
CA VAL A 228 7.85 -12.79 -0.54
C VAL A 228 8.23 -11.48 -1.25
N SER A 229 8.56 -11.54 -2.53
CA SER A 229 8.74 -10.36 -3.37
C SER A 229 7.50 -10.14 -4.23
N GLY A 230 6.97 -8.93 -4.25
CA GLY A 230 5.72 -8.64 -4.96
C GLY A 230 5.48 -7.15 -5.17
N VAL A 231 4.21 -6.82 -5.35
CA VAL A 231 3.76 -5.45 -5.58
C VAL A 231 2.61 -5.14 -4.65
N LEU A 232 2.73 -4.06 -3.90
CA LEU A 232 1.69 -3.51 -3.06
C LEU A 232 1.09 -2.27 -3.72
N ILE A 233 -0.21 -2.04 -3.51
CA ILE A 233 -0.90 -0.86 -4.03
C ILE A 233 -0.92 0.28 -3.01
N ASN A 234 -1.09 1.49 -3.51
CA ASN A 234 -1.24 2.66 -2.65
C ASN A 234 -2.59 2.62 -1.94
N ARG A 235 -2.58 2.69 -0.60
CA ARG A 235 -3.80 2.75 0.24
C ARG A 235 -4.70 3.94 -0.06
N ASN A 236 -4.16 5.00 -0.68
CA ASN A 236 -4.89 6.21 -0.95
C ASN A 236 -5.78 6.08 -2.19
N ASN A 237 -6.90 5.35 -2.05
CA ASN A 237 -7.94 5.16 -3.07
C ASN A 237 -7.50 4.41 -4.36
N THR A 238 -6.35 3.75 -4.38
CA THR A 238 -6.04 2.81 -5.46
C THR A 238 -6.76 1.51 -5.21
N ILE A 239 -7.45 0.99 -6.21
CA ILE A 239 -8.13 -0.31 -6.16
C ILE A 239 -7.78 -1.13 -7.40
N VAL A 240 -7.75 -2.45 -7.24
CA VAL A 240 -7.35 -3.36 -8.31
C VAL A 240 -8.32 -4.54 -8.40
N ALA A 241 -8.63 -4.95 -9.62
CA ALA A 241 -9.29 -6.21 -9.90
C ALA A 241 -8.34 -7.13 -10.67
N GLU A 242 -8.26 -8.38 -10.26
CA GLU A 242 -7.62 -9.44 -11.02
C GLU A 242 -8.56 -9.96 -12.10
N ASP A 243 -8.00 -10.27 -13.27
CA ASP A 243 -8.73 -10.87 -14.38
C ASP A 243 -7.91 -11.98 -15.03
N THR A 244 -8.51 -13.14 -15.17
CA THR A 244 -7.97 -14.30 -15.89
C THR A 244 -8.86 -14.72 -17.08
N THR A 245 -9.89 -13.93 -17.36
CA THR A 245 -10.95 -14.28 -18.33
C THR A 245 -10.65 -13.70 -19.70
N TYR A 246 -10.16 -12.47 -19.76
CA TYR A 246 -9.94 -11.74 -20.99
C TYR A 246 -8.46 -11.75 -21.41
N ASN A 247 -8.20 -11.78 -22.71
CA ASN A 247 -6.86 -11.51 -23.21
C ASN A 247 -6.52 -10.03 -22.97
N PHE A 248 -5.26 -9.73 -22.67
CA PHE A 248 -4.80 -8.36 -22.39
C PHE A 248 -5.21 -7.37 -23.49
N ALA A 249 -5.15 -7.77 -24.77
CA ALA A 249 -5.52 -6.92 -25.89
C ALA A 249 -7.03 -6.59 -25.97
N GLU A 250 -7.88 -7.45 -25.42
CA GLU A 250 -9.35 -7.28 -25.45
C GLU A 250 -9.85 -6.33 -24.34
N ILE A 251 -9.06 -6.18 -23.26
CA ILE A 251 -9.42 -5.31 -22.15
C ILE A 251 -9.36 -3.85 -22.60
N ASN A 252 -10.51 -3.18 -22.56
CA ASN A 252 -10.67 -1.77 -22.91
C ASN A 252 -11.65 -1.09 -21.94
N TYR A 253 -11.80 0.23 -22.02
CA TYR A 253 -12.62 1.01 -21.11
C TYR A 253 -14.08 0.56 -21.09
N ASP A 254 -14.69 0.31 -22.25
CA ASP A 254 -16.09 -0.12 -22.34
C ASP A 254 -16.31 -1.49 -21.68
N LEU A 255 -15.36 -2.41 -21.85
CA LEU A 255 -15.40 -3.71 -21.21
C LEU A 255 -15.39 -3.58 -19.69
N ILE A 256 -14.46 -2.80 -19.13
CA ILE A 256 -14.34 -2.68 -17.68
C ILE A 256 -15.53 -1.96 -17.04
N GLN A 257 -16.17 -1.02 -17.74
CA GLN A 257 -17.35 -0.32 -17.24
C GLN A 257 -18.61 -1.21 -17.27
N ASN A 258 -18.69 -2.17 -18.15
CA ASN A 258 -19.85 -3.05 -18.33
C ASN A 258 -19.65 -4.46 -17.75
N SER A 259 -18.45 -4.79 -17.26
CA SER A 259 -18.15 -6.10 -16.73
C SER A 259 -18.75 -6.29 -15.33
N SER A 260 -19.48 -7.38 -15.16
CA SER A 260 -20.03 -7.82 -13.86
C SER A 260 -19.11 -8.81 -13.12
N ILE A 261 -17.99 -9.19 -13.72
CA ILE A 261 -17.05 -10.18 -13.15
C ILE A 261 -15.83 -9.55 -12.47
N LEU A 262 -15.56 -8.28 -12.72
CA LEU A 262 -14.42 -7.59 -12.11
C LEU A 262 -14.73 -7.22 -10.65
N ASN A 263 -14.01 -7.82 -9.73
CA ASN A 263 -14.12 -7.55 -8.29
C ASN A 263 -12.92 -6.71 -7.86
N TYR A 264 -13.17 -5.43 -7.62
CA TYR A 264 -12.12 -4.52 -7.15
C TYR A 264 -11.88 -4.69 -5.65
N SER A 265 -10.62 -4.87 -5.25
CA SER A 265 -10.16 -4.85 -3.87
C SER A 265 -9.28 -3.63 -3.59
N SER A 266 -9.30 -3.16 -2.34
CA SER A 266 -8.38 -2.17 -1.78
C SER A 266 -7.32 -2.78 -0.87
N GLU A 267 -7.28 -4.11 -0.76
CA GLU A 267 -6.20 -4.81 -0.06
C GLU A 267 -4.86 -4.47 -0.68
N ILE A 268 -3.90 -4.11 0.15
CA ILE A 268 -2.63 -3.59 -0.38
C ILE A 268 -1.85 -4.62 -1.19
N ASN A 269 -2.04 -5.89 -0.92
CA ASN A 269 -1.38 -7.02 -1.57
C ASN A 269 -2.22 -7.69 -2.66
N VAL A 270 -3.27 -7.03 -3.17
CA VAL A 270 -4.14 -7.58 -4.22
C VAL A 270 -3.37 -7.99 -5.49
N ILE A 271 -2.31 -7.27 -5.86
CA ILE A 271 -1.36 -7.72 -6.90
C ILE A 271 -0.41 -8.76 -6.32
N GLY A 272 0.13 -8.46 -5.13
CA GLY A 272 0.89 -9.40 -4.32
C GLY A 272 2.12 -10.00 -5.02
N TYR A 273 2.36 -11.28 -4.75
CA TYR A 273 3.55 -12.00 -5.23
C TYR A 273 3.21 -13.12 -6.21
N ASP A 274 1.96 -13.51 -6.33
CA ASP A 274 1.53 -14.75 -6.97
C ASP A 274 1.26 -14.62 -8.48
N TRP A 275 1.59 -13.47 -9.10
CA TRP A 275 1.64 -13.30 -10.55
C TRP A 275 2.76 -14.13 -11.21
N LYS A 276 3.63 -14.75 -10.40
CA LYS A 276 4.70 -15.65 -10.81
C LYS A 276 4.71 -16.94 -9.99
N ASN A 277 5.17 -18.02 -10.60
CA ASN A 277 5.39 -19.30 -9.96
C ASN A 277 6.89 -19.57 -9.80
N TYR A 278 7.28 -20.31 -8.75
CA TYR A 278 8.65 -20.72 -8.54
C TYR A 278 8.77 -22.26 -8.59
N SER A 279 9.60 -22.74 -9.52
CA SER A 279 9.94 -24.17 -9.66
C SER A 279 11.44 -24.34 -9.94
N GLY A 280 12.29 -23.71 -9.12
CA GLY A 280 13.73 -23.57 -9.38
C GLY A 280 14.09 -22.30 -10.14
N THR A 281 13.19 -21.84 -11.03
CA THR A 281 13.19 -20.54 -11.68
C THR A 281 11.81 -19.91 -11.56
N PHE A 282 11.73 -18.57 -11.67
CA PHE A 282 10.43 -17.89 -11.73
C PHE A 282 9.88 -17.94 -13.15
N THR A 283 8.58 -18.19 -13.25
CA THR A 283 7.81 -18.13 -14.49
C THR A 283 6.57 -17.28 -14.27
N ILE A 284 6.21 -16.47 -15.27
CA ILE A 284 5.06 -15.56 -15.18
C ILE A 284 3.77 -16.33 -15.47
N LYS A 285 2.65 -15.91 -14.88
CA LYS A 285 1.31 -16.38 -15.21
C LYS A 285 0.77 -15.55 -16.38
N ASP A 286 0.85 -16.08 -17.59
CA ASP A 286 0.58 -15.35 -18.84
C ASP A 286 -0.86 -14.83 -18.99
N ASN A 287 -1.83 -15.44 -18.30
CA ASN A 287 -3.25 -15.11 -18.40
C ASN A 287 -3.76 -14.23 -17.22
N LEU A 288 -2.86 -13.72 -16.39
CA LEU A 288 -3.23 -12.89 -15.24
C LEU A 288 -3.04 -11.41 -15.59
N ASN A 289 -4.16 -10.70 -15.64
CA ASN A 289 -4.22 -9.26 -15.84
C ASN A 289 -4.70 -8.55 -14.59
N TYR A 290 -4.33 -7.30 -14.44
CA TYR A 290 -4.78 -6.42 -13.36
C TYR A 290 -5.42 -5.18 -13.96
N ILE A 291 -6.62 -4.86 -13.49
CA ILE A 291 -7.32 -3.63 -13.83
C ILE A 291 -7.21 -2.71 -12.63
N ILE A 292 -6.45 -1.63 -12.78
CA ILE A 292 -6.08 -0.71 -11.72
C ILE A 292 -6.86 0.58 -11.90
N ARG A 293 -7.58 1.01 -10.88
CA ARG A 293 -8.11 2.36 -10.78
C ARG A 293 -7.26 3.14 -9.79
N THR A 294 -6.54 4.13 -10.30
CA THR A 294 -5.64 4.96 -9.50
C THR A 294 -6.40 5.95 -8.61
N ASN A 295 -5.70 6.55 -7.66
CA ASN A 295 -6.23 7.61 -6.81
C ASN A 295 -6.80 8.81 -7.61
N SER A 296 -6.22 9.14 -8.77
CA SER A 296 -6.71 10.18 -9.68
C SER A 296 -7.99 9.76 -10.44
N GLY A 297 -8.44 8.52 -10.28
CA GLY A 297 -9.62 7.95 -10.95
C GLY A 297 -9.36 7.44 -12.36
N LEU A 298 -8.11 7.39 -12.80
CA LEU A 298 -7.73 6.83 -14.10
C LEU A 298 -7.70 5.31 -14.03
N TYR A 299 -8.03 4.67 -15.16
CA TYR A 299 -7.98 3.23 -15.28
C TYR A 299 -6.79 2.79 -16.13
N PHE A 300 -6.12 1.75 -15.66
CA PHE A 300 -5.03 1.08 -16.36
C PHE A 300 -5.29 -0.42 -16.38
N LYS A 301 -4.91 -1.09 -17.44
CA LYS A 301 -4.66 -2.52 -17.45
C LYS A 301 -3.17 -2.77 -17.35
N LEU A 302 -2.77 -3.79 -16.59
CA LEU A 302 -1.38 -4.18 -16.37
C LEU A 302 -1.26 -5.70 -16.39
N ARG A 303 -0.16 -6.23 -16.93
CA ARG A 303 0.30 -7.59 -16.67
C ARG A 303 1.81 -7.66 -16.56
N PHE A 304 2.30 -8.65 -15.88
CA PHE A 304 3.73 -8.96 -15.81
C PHE A 304 4.14 -9.82 -16.98
N ILE A 305 5.36 -9.60 -17.50
CA ILE A 305 5.91 -10.33 -18.65
C ILE A 305 7.26 -10.98 -18.34
N ASP A 306 7.99 -10.51 -17.32
CA ASP A 306 9.24 -11.12 -16.87
C ASP A 306 9.53 -10.75 -15.40
N PHE A 307 10.49 -11.45 -14.79
CA PHE A 307 11.04 -11.17 -13.47
C PHE A 307 12.57 -11.10 -13.47
N TYR A 308 13.17 -11.33 -14.63
CA TYR A 308 14.62 -11.29 -14.82
C TYR A 308 15.00 -10.12 -15.71
N ASN A 309 16.20 -9.58 -15.50
CA ASN A 309 16.80 -8.64 -16.44
C ASN A 309 17.49 -9.39 -17.60
N ASP A 310 18.06 -8.64 -18.54
CA ASP A 310 18.74 -9.19 -19.72
C ASP A 310 19.98 -10.05 -19.36
N ASP A 311 20.54 -9.86 -18.15
CA ASP A 311 21.65 -10.69 -17.63
C ASP A 311 21.16 -11.94 -16.88
N GLY A 312 19.85 -12.19 -16.83
CA GLY A 312 19.23 -13.30 -16.13
C GLY A 312 19.22 -13.12 -14.59
N ILE A 313 19.37 -11.91 -14.10
CA ILE A 313 19.30 -11.59 -12.66
C ILE A 313 17.84 -11.40 -12.29
N LYS A 314 17.36 -12.14 -11.27
CA LYS A 314 16.01 -12.03 -10.72
C LYS A 314 15.80 -10.73 -9.92
N GLY A 315 14.55 -10.40 -9.64
CA GLY A 315 14.20 -9.20 -8.87
C GLY A 315 14.03 -7.97 -9.72
N CYS A 316 13.80 -8.18 -11.01
CA CYS A 316 13.61 -7.15 -12.02
C CYS A 316 12.22 -7.30 -12.68
N PRO A 317 11.10 -7.07 -11.94
CA PRO A 317 9.78 -7.16 -12.51
C PRO A 317 9.67 -6.34 -13.79
N LYS A 318 9.32 -7.02 -14.88
CA LYS A 318 9.02 -6.41 -16.18
C LYS A 318 7.53 -6.54 -16.45
N PHE A 319 6.90 -5.44 -16.77
CA PHE A 319 5.45 -5.38 -16.94
C PHE A 319 5.07 -4.47 -18.10
N GLU A 320 3.93 -4.78 -18.70
CA GLU A 320 3.32 -3.89 -19.65
C GLU A 320 1.99 -3.39 -19.13
N PHE A 321 1.68 -2.14 -19.44
CA PHE A 321 0.44 -1.51 -19.01
C PHE A 321 -0.05 -0.52 -20.07
N GLN A 322 -1.34 -0.20 -19.97
CA GLN A 322 -2.00 0.74 -20.88
C GLN A 322 -3.05 1.52 -20.10
N LYS A 323 -3.08 2.84 -20.29
CA LYS A 323 -4.20 3.67 -19.84
C LYS A 323 -5.43 3.36 -20.67
N LEU A 324 -6.54 3.06 -19.99
CA LEU A 324 -7.82 2.73 -20.60
C LEU A 324 -8.71 3.96 -20.76
#